data_a1cc46d7cc39ab2628e6967c28e07473
#
_entry.id   a1cc46d7cc39ab2628e6967c28e07473
#
_cell.length_a   1.000
_cell.length_b   1.000
_cell.length_c   1.000
_cell.angle_alpha   90.00
_cell.angle_beta   90.00
_cell.angle_gamma   90.00
#
_symmetry.space_group_name_H-M   'P 1'
#
loop_
_entity.id
_entity.type
_entity.pdbx_description
1 polymer ?
#
loop_
_entity_poly.entity_id
_entity_poly.type
_entity_poly.pdbx_seq_one_letter_code
_entity_poly.pdbx_strand_id
1 'polypeptide(L)'
;KKHSDYVSFPIYVQGKEGEAKMANRRSALWRQSPSSVEQAQYVEFYKQLTYDDQDPLLHIHMVADAPVNVRSILYVPSKRERGALRIRPDFGLRLYSRKILIQEHSKDLLPEYLRFIEGVVDSEDLPLNVSRETVQSNPVMRQLKRALTNRITKEFKTWSDEESEEGRAKYAKFWTEFGGFIKEGVATEFGSQEALTDLLRFHSSQVGEDAWTSLKQYVERMGAEQKAIYYVLGESLRSVARSPHLDYF
;
A
#
# COMPACT_ATOMS: atom_id res chain seq x y z
N LYS A 1 -16.66 11.08 -19.62
CA LYS A 1 -16.51 9.69 -19.18
C LYS A 1 -15.55 9.62 -17.98
N LYS A 2 -14.32 10.12 -18.10
CA LYS A 2 -13.24 10.00 -17.12
C LYS A 2 -13.61 10.46 -15.69
N HIS A 3 -14.24 11.63 -15.54
CA HIS A 3 -14.57 12.22 -14.24
C HIS A 3 -15.90 11.76 -13.65
N SER A 4 -16.78 11.15 -14.44
CA SER A 4 -18.15 10.84 -14.07
C SER A 4 -18.50 9.36 -14.26
N ASP A 5 -17.52 8.48 -14.25
CA ASP A 5 -17.71 7.06 -14.53
C ASP A 5 -18.60 6.37 -13.47
N TYR A 6 -18.55 6.86 -12.23
CA TYR A 6 -19.26 6.28 -11.08
C TYR A 6 -20.44 7.09 -10.57
N VAL A 7 -20.89 8.11 -11.31
CA VAL A 7 -22.13 8.82 -10.94
C VAL A 7 -23.35 7.91 -11.02
N SER A 8 -24.29 8.13 -10.12
CA SER A 8 -25.45 7.23 -9.95
C SER A 8 -26.42 7.24 -11.14
N PHE A 9 -26.39 8.32 -11.95
CA PHE A 9 -27.25 8.44 -13.13
C PHE A 9 -26.61 7.74 -14.33
N PRO A 10 -27.42 7.01 -15.16
CA PRO A 10 -26.92 6.42 -16.38
C PRO A 10 -26.59 7.53 -17.38
N ILE A 11 -25.37 7.51 -17.91
CA ILE A 11 -24.92 8.42 -18.97
C ILE A 11 -24.92 7.61 -20.26
N TYR A 12 -25.70 8.03 -21.23
CA TYR A 12 -25.72 7.44 -22.55
C TYR A 12 -24.97 8.34 -23.54
N VAL A 13 -24.16 7.73 -24.39
CA VAL A 13 -23.50 8.41 -25.50
C VAL A 13 -24.04 7.83 -26.78
N GLN A 14 -24.55 8.71 -27.65
CA GLN A 14 -25.05 8.34 -28.97
C GLN A 14 -23.86 8.03 -29.89
N GLY A 15 -23.77 6.79 -30.35
CA GLY A 15 -22.79 6.36 -31.33
C GLY A 15 -23.10 6.89 -32.74
N LYS A 16 -22.16 6.74 -33.68
CA LYS A 16 -22.31 7.16 -35.08
C LYS A 16 -23.46 6.46 -35.81
N GLU A 17 -23.92 5.32 -35.31
CA GLU A 17 -25.02 4.51 -35.87
C GLU A 17 -26.37 4.71 -35.16
N GLY A 18 -26.48 5.76 -34.31
CA GLY A 18 -27.77 6.13 -33.68
C GLY A 18 -28.07 5.34 -32.38
N GLU A 19 -27.33 4.27 -32.06
CA GLU A 19 -27.55 3.53 -30.81
C GLU A 19 -26.95 4.26 -29.60
N ALA A 20 -27.74 4.46 -28.55
CA ALA A 20 -27.30 5.02 -27.30
C ALA A 20 -26.65 3.92 -26.43
N LYS A 21 -25.34 3.99 -26.23
CA LYS A 21 -24.60 3.06 -25.34
C LYS A 21 -24.33 3.72 -23.98
N MET A 22 -24.59 2.97 -22.90
CA MET A 22 -24.27 3.43 -21.55
C MET A 22 -22.76 3.61 -21.42
N ALA A 23 -22.34 4.80 -20.98
CA ALA A 23 -20.95 5.22 -20.99
C ALA A 23 -20.27 5.18 -19.61
N ASN A 24 -21.06 5.05 -18.52
CA ASN A 24 -20.54 5.02 -17.16
C ASN A 24 -20.89 3.72 -16.41
N ARG A 25 -20.10 3.39 -15.39
CA ARG A 25 -20.23 2.14 -14.64
C ARG A 25 -21.29 2.17 -13.54
N ARG A 26 -21.70 3.33 -13.07
CA ARG A 26 -22.68 3.58 -12.01
C ARG A 26 -22.36 3.03 -10.63
N SER A 27 -21.75 1.85 -10.50
CA SER A 27 -21.40 1.21 -9.24
C SER A 27 -19.96 1.47 -8.89
N ALA A 28 -19.72 2.07 -7.73
CA ALA A 28 -18.40 2.28 -7.15
C ALA A 28 -18.13 1.16 -6.13
N LEU A 29 -17.20 0.26 -6.45
CA LEU A 29 -16.90 -0.91 -5.62
C LEU A 29 -16.50 -0.51 -4.20
N TRP A 30 -15.72 0.56 -4.06
CA TRP A 30 -15.25 1.08 -2.77
C TRP A 30 -16.33 1.66 -1.85
N ARG A 31 -17.56 1.81 -2.35
CA ARG A 31 -18.73 2.25 -1.57
C ARG A 31 -19.62 1.11 -1.11
N GLN A 32 -19.36 -0.09 -1.57
CA GLN A 32 -20.09 -1.28 -1.11
C GLN A 32 -19.60 -1.70 0.28
N SER A 33 -20.38 -2.50 0.99
CA SER A 33 -19.88 -3.12 2.22
C SER A 33 -18.76 -4.12 1.91
N PRO A 34 -17.63 -4.10 2.64
CA PRO A 34 -16.58 -5.11 2.43
C PRO A 34 -17.10 -6.55 2.47
N SER A 35 -18.12 -6.82 3.29
CA SER A 35 -18.73 -8.15 3.41
C SER A 35 -19.57 -8.58 2.19
N SER A 36 -19.91 -7.65 1.30
CA SER A 36 -20.72 -7.91 0.10
C SER A 36 -19.90 -8.01 -1.19
N VAL A 37 -18.57 -7.82 -1.10
CA VAL A 37 -17.67 -7.83 -2.26
C VAL A 37 -16.86 -9.12 -2.26
N GLU A 38 -16.94 -9.85 -3.35
CA GLU A 38 -16.18 -11.08 -3.54
C GLU A 38 -14.71 -10.82 -3.91
N GLN A 39 -13.82 -11.74 -3.58
CA GLN A 39 -12.39 -11.65 -3.88
C GLN A 39 -12.12 -11.40 -5.37
N ALA A 40 -12.86 -12.07 -6.25
CA ALA A 40 -12.72 -11.90 -7.69
C ALA A 40 -12.99 -10.46 -8.16
N GLN A 41 -13.93 -9.77 -7.52
CA GLN A 41 -14.27 -8.38 -7.86
C GLN A 41 -13.14 -7.42 -7.47
N TYR A 42 -12.44 -7.67 -6.34
CA TYR A 42 -11.26 -6.89 -5.97
C TYR A 42 -10.12 -7.06 -6.98
N VAL A 43 -9.86 -8.30 -7.41
CA VAL A 43 -8.82 -8.60 -8.41
C VAL A 43 -9.15 -7.97 -9.75
N GLU A 44 -10.39 -8.11 -10.22
CA GLU A 44 -10.83 -7.50 -11.48
C GLU A 44 -10.72 -5.97 -11.43
N PHE A 45 -11.13 -5.36 -10.31
CA PHE A 45 -11.04 -3.92 -10.13
C PHE A 45 -9.59 -3.44 -10.12
N TYR A 46 -8.68 -4.17 -9.46
CA TYR A 46 -7.25 -3.88 -9.48
C TYR A 46 -6.70 -3.86 -10.90
N LYS A 47 -6.94 -4.93 -11.67
CA LYS A 47 -6.48 -5.04 -13.07
C LYS A 47 -7.02 -3.92 -13.97
N GLN A 48 -8.26 -3.52 -13.77
CA GLN A 48 -8.85 -2.38 -14.48
C GLN A 48 -8.28 -1.03 -14.06
N LEU A 49 -7.87 -0.91 -12.79
CA LEU A 49 -7.32 0.34 -12.23
C LEU A 49 -5.89 0.58 -12.67
N THR A 50 -5.07 -0.47 -12.65
CA THR A 50 -3.61 -0.40 -12.83
C THR A 50 -3.13 -0.83 -14.21
N TYR A 51 -3.98 -1.56 -14.97
CA TYR A 51 -3.61 -2.27 -16.20
C TYR A 51 -2.53 -3.35 -15.98
N ASP A 52 -2.34 -3.79 -14.73
CA ASP A 52 -1.50 -4.93 -14.38
C ASP A 52 -2.32 -6.22 -14.58
N ASP A 53 -1.76 -7.23 -15.21
CA ASP A 53 -2.37 -8.54 -15.42
C ASP A 53 -2.18 -9.50 -14.23
N GLN A 54 -1.27 -9.16 -13.32
CA GLN A 54 -1.01 -9.94 -12.12
C GLN A 54 -2.04 -9.65 -11.03
N ASP A 55 -2.26 -10.62 -10.15
CA ASP A 55 -3.10 -10.41 -8.98
C ASP A 55 -2.34 -9.63 -7.90
N PRO A 56 -2.98 -8.71 -7.17
CA PRO A 56 -2.33 -7.98 -6.08
C PRO A 56 -1.98 -8.92 -4.92
N LEU A 57 -0.92 -8.60 -4.17
CA LEU A 57 -0.55 -9.35 -2.96
C LEU A 57 -1.57 -9.16 -1.83
N LEU A 58 -2.11 -7.95 -1.73
CA LEU A 58 -3.05 -7.56 -0.68
C LEU A 58 -4.03 -6.52 -1.23
N HIS A 59 -5.27 -6.57 -0.77
CA HIS A 59 -6.21 -5.45 -0.87
C HIS A 59 -6.69 -5.03 0.52
N ILE A 60 -6.94 -3.74 0.68
CA ILE A 60 -7.45 -3.14 1.92
C ILE A 60 -8.71 -2.36 1.57
N HIS A 61 -9.87 -2.87 1.96
CA HIS A 61 -11.12 -2.15 1.81
C HIS A 61 -11.45 -1.43 3.13
N MET A 62 -11.56 -0.10 3.07
CA MET A 62 -11.82 0.74 4.22
C MET A 62 -13.10 1.53 4.03
N VAL A 63 -14.00 1.40 5.00
CA VAL A 63 -15.26 2.13 5.11
C VAL A 63 -15.32 2.72 6.50
N ALA A 64 -15.24 4.04 6.64
CA ALA A 64 -15.32 4.75 7.90
C ALA A 64 -16.03 6.10 7.73
N ASP A 65 -16.75 6.54 8.77
CA ASP A 65 -17.46 7.81 8.80
C ASP A 65 -16.83 8.82 9.76
N ALA A 66 -16.02 8.35 10.70
CA ALA A 66 -15.31 9.19 11.68
C ALA A 66 -13.87 8.72 11.85
N PRO A 67 -12.91 9.60 12.14
CA PRO A 67 -13.00 11.07 12.28
C PRO A 67 -13.13 11.82 10.94
N VAL A 68 -13.07 11.12 9.82
CA VAL A 68 -13.25 11.61 8.47
C VAL A 68 -14.01 10.58 7.66
N ASN A 69 -14.94 11.04 6.80
CA ASN A 69 -15.63 10.15 5.90
C ASN A 69 -14.64 9.62 4.85
N VAL A 70 -14.46 8.31 4.79
CA VAL A 70 -13.58 7.67 3.82
C VAL A 70 -14.15 6.34 3.32
N ARG A 71 -14.10 6.16 2.03
CA ARG A 71 -14.40 4.92 1.31
C ARG A 71 -13.22 4.66 0.40
N SER A 72 -12.51 3.57 0.60
CA SER A 72 -11.31 3.31 -0.20
C SER A 72 -11.09 1.83 -0.43
N ILE A 73 -10.50 1.51 -1.58
CA ILE A 73 -9.86 0.22 -1.82
C ILE A 73 -8.42 0.50 -2.22
N LEU A 74 -7.49 -0.03 -1.44
CA LEU A 74 -6.05 0.10 -1.65
C LEU A 74 -5.48 -1.26 -1.97
N TYR A 75 -4.42 -1.29 -2.76
CA TYR A 75 -3.77 -2.51 -3.22
C TYR A 75 -2.27 -2.46 -3.04
N VAL A 76 -1.68 -3.58 -2.66
CA VAL A 76 -0.26 -3.85 -2.78
C VAL A 76 -0.04 -4.66 -4.05
N PRO A 77 0.66 -4.16 -5.05
CA PRO A 77 0.98 -4.90 -6.28
C PRO A 77 1.76 -6.19 -5.99
N SER A 78 1.76 -7.14 -6.91
CA SER A 78 2.52 -8.39 -6.76
C SER A 78 4.03 -8.20 -6.93
N LYS A 79 4.43 -7.17 -7.65
CA LYS A 79 5.83 -6.80 -7.95
C LYS A 79 5.97 -5.29 -8.00
N ARG A 80 7.15 -4.82 -7.62
CA ARG A 80 7.52 -3.43 -7.90
C ARG A 80 7.80 -3.28 -9.40
N GLU A 81 7.41 -2.16 -9.97
CA GLU A 81 7.88 -1.83 -11.32
C GLU A 81 9.39 -1.61 -11.33
N ARG A 82 10.04 -2.08 -12.40
CA ARG A 82 11.47 -1.87 -12.59
C ARG A 82 11.77 -0.38 -12.66
N GLY A 83 12.62 0.10 -11.75
CA GLY A 83 12.93 1.52 -11.60
C GLY A 83 12.10 2.26 -10.54
N ALA A 84 11.23 1.62 -9.81
CA ALA A 84 10.35 2.20 -8.80
C ALA A 84 11.07 2.73 -7.55
N LEU A 85 12.38 2.53 -7.40
CA LEU A 85 13.22 3.31 -6.47
C LEU A 85 13.46 4.74 -6.98
N ARG A 86 13.16 5.02 -8.26
CA ARG A 86 13.07 6.37 -8.79
C ARG A 86 11.63 6.85 -8.64
N ILE A 87 11.45 8.10 -8.27
CA ILE A 87 10.15 8.76 -8.14
C ILE A 87 9.41 8.61 -9.48
N ARG A 88 8.33 7.81 -9.51
CA ARG A 88 7.42 7.81 -10.64
C ARG A 88 6.80 9.20 -10.75
N PRO A 89 6.78 9.85 -11.91
CA PRO A 89 6.09 11.12 -12.05
C PRO A 89 4.59 11.00 -11.76
N ASP A 90 4.01 9.82 -12.00
CA ASP A 90 2.57 9.54 -11.96
C ASP A 90 2.14 8.61 -10.81
N PHE A 91 2.88 8.57 -9.68
CA PHE A 91 2.43 7.83 -8.50
C PHE A 91 1.34 8.60 -7.73
N GLY A 92 0.53 7.87 -6.96
CA GLY A 92 -0.49 8.43 -6.10
C GLY A 92 -1.86 7.80 -6.31
N LEU A 93 -2.70 7.91 -5.30
CA LEU A 93 -4.04 7.33 -5.31
C LEU A 93 -5.02 8.17 -6.14
N ARG A 94 -6.02 7.53 -6.73
CA ARG A 94 -7.13 8.25 -7.36
C ARG A 94 -8.03 8.82 -6.27
N LEU A 95 -8.16 10.14 -6.26
CA LEU A 95 -8.97 10.87 -5.28
C LEU A 95 -10.33 11.22 -5.88
N TYR A 96 -11.37 10.79 -5.19
CA TYR A 96 -12.76 11.11 -5.51
C TYR A 96 -13.39 11.94 -4.40
N SER A 97 -14.34 12.76 -4.76
CA SER A 97 -15.32 13.35 -3.85
C SER A 97 -16.71 12.99 -4.37
N ARG A 98 -17.51 12.28 -3.55
CA ARG A 98 -18.87 11.84 -3.90
C ARG A 98 -18.93 11.14 -5.27
N LYS A 99 -17.98 10.23 -5.53
CA LYS A 99 -17.81 9.48 -6.79
C LYS A 99 -17.35 10.31 -8.00
N ILE A 100 -17.02 11.58 -7.83
CA ILE A 100 -16.48 12.45 -8.88
C ILE A 100 -14.96 12.46 -8.73
N LEU A 101 -14.24 12.13 -9.80
CA LEU A 101 -12.79 12.14 -9.81
C LEU A 101 -12.24 13.56 -9.71
N ILE A 102 -11.49 13.82 -8.64
CA ILE A 102 -10.83 15.12 -8.37
C ILE A 102 -9.39 15.09 -8.86
N GLN A 103 -8.63 14.01 -8.54
CA GLN A 103 -7.24 13.84 -8.96
C GLN A 103 -6.98 12.38 -9.33
N GLU A 104 -6.26 12.16 -10.42
CA GLU A 104 -5.86 10.80 -10.83
C GLU A 104 -4.67 10.27 -10.03
N HIS A 105 -3.78 11.16 -9.62
CA HIS A 105 -2.55 10.85 -8.88
C HIS A 105 -2.40 11.83 -7.73
N SER A 106 -3.09 11.56 -6.63
CA SER A 106 -3.00 12.34 -5.40
C SER A 106 -1.83 11.84 -4.55
N LYS A 107 -0.72 12.57 -4.57
CA LYS A 107 0.51 12.24 -3.84
C LYS A 107 0.42 12.57 -2.35
N ASP A 108 -0.51 13.42 -1.98
CA ASP A 108 -0.65 13.93 -0.61
C ASP A 108 -1.44 12.99 0.31
N LEU A 109 -2.06 11.94 -0.24
CA LEU A 109 -2.88 10.97 0.51
C LEU A 109 -2.07 9.94 1.29
N LEU A 110 -0.82 9.69 0.90
CA LEU A 110 0.07 8.76 1.58
C LEU A 110 1.46 9.38 1.79
N PRO A 111 2.23 8.95 2.79
CA PRO A 111 3.64 9.26 2.89
C PRO A 111 4.43 8.62 1.74
N GLU A 112 5.59 9.19 1.43
CA GLU A 112 6.37 8.81 0.25
C GLU A 112 6.83 7.33 0.26
N TYR A 113 7.11 6.80 1.43
CA TYR A 113 7.47 5.38 1.57
C TYR A 113 6.33 4.40 1.23
N LEU A 114 5.08 4.86 1.12
CA LEU A 114 3.93 4.07 0.66
C LEU A 114 3.55 4.34 -0.80
N ARG A 115 4.41 4.98 -1.59
CA ARG A 115 4.15 5.34 -3.00
C ARG A 115 3.91 4.16 -3.94
N PHE A 116 4.20 2.94 -3.50
CA PHE A 116 3.89 1.72 -4.25
C PHE A 116 2.44 1.25 -4.10
N ILE A 117 1.68 1.85 -3.18
CA ILE A 117 0.27 1.53 -2.99
C ILE A 117 -0.55 2.14 -4.12
N GLU A 118 -1.37 1.30 -4.75
CA GLU A 118 -2.33 1.69 -5.77
C GLU A 118 -3.75 1.72 -5.18
N GLY A 119 -4.66 2.46 -5.79
CA GLY A 119 -6.03 2.40 -5.31
C GLY A 119 -6.85 3.67 -5.51
N VAL A 120 -8.00 3.66 -4.85
CA VAL A 120 -8.96 4.75 -4.87
C VAL A 120 -9.34 5.18 -3.47
N VAL A 121 -9.54 6.48 -3.29
CA VAL A 121 -10.04 7.09 -2.05
C VAL A 121 -11.17 8.03 -2.42
N ASP A 122 -12.29 7.91 -1.75
CA ASP A 122 -13.47 8.76 -1.94
C ASP A 122 -13.90 9.31 -0.58
N SER A 123 -14.09 10.61 -0.48
CA SER A 123 -14.54 11.26 0.74
C SER A 123 -15.63 12.28 0.43
N GLU A 124 -16.71 12.25 1.23
CA GLU A 124 -17.78 13.24 1.13
C GLU A 124 -17.44 14.57 1.83
N ASP A 125 -16.43 14.55 2.69
CA ASP A 125 -15.97 15.74 3.42
C ASP A 125 -15.11 16.66 2.54
N LEU A 126 -14.66 16.16 1.37
CA LEU A 126 -13.94 16.96 0.40
C LEU A 126 -14.90 17.80 -0.45
N PRO A 127 -14.68 19.10 -0.58
CA PRO A 127 -15.47 19.96 -1.45
C PRO A 127 -15.22 19.60 -2.93
N LEU A 128 -16.25 19.71 -3.77
CA LEU A 128 -16.17 19.42 -5.21
C LEU A 128 -15.36 20.48 -5.99
N ASN A 129 -15.27 21.70 -5.47
CA ASN A 129 -14.61 22.85 -6.13
C ASN A 129 -13.15 22.99 -5.68
N VAL A 130 -12.41 21.89 -5.63
CA VAL A 130 -11.05 21.91 -5.11
C VAL A 130 -10.06 22.13 -6.25
N SER A 131 -9.42 23.31 -6.28
CA SER A 131 -8.21 23.50 -7.07
C SER A 131 -7.06 22.67 -6.47
N ARG A 132 -6.06 22.33 -7.26
CA ARG A 132 -4.90 21.53 -6.81
C ARG A 132 -4.21 22.16 -5.58
N GLU A 133 -4.12 23.46 -5.53
CA GLU A 133 -3.53 24.24 -4.40
C GLU A 133 -4.39 24.14 -3.13
N THR A 134 -5.71 24.13 -3.27
CA THR A 134 -6.64 24.05 -2.15
C THR A 134 -6.67 22.64 -1.53
N VAL A 135 -6.40 21.59 -2.32
CA VAL A 135 -6.31 20.21 -1.83
C VAL A 135 -5.18 20.07 -0.82
N GLN A 136 -3.99 20.60 -1.12
CA GLN A 136 -2.79 20.40 -0.30
C GLN A 136 -2.90 21.05 1.09
N SER A 137 -3.60 22.18 1.20
CA SER A 137 -3.79 22.89 2.48
C SER A 137 -5.01 22.42 3.29
N ASN A 138 -5.85 21.54 2.73
CA ASN A 138 -7.12 21.14 3.34
C ASN A 138 -6.90 20.26 4.58
N PRO A 139 -7.48 20.59 5.74
CA PRO A 139 -7.42 19.75 6.95
C PRO A 139 -7.93 18.31 6.73
N VAL A 140 -8.96 18.14 5.90
CA VAL A 140 -9.51 16.81 5.54
C VAL A 140 -8.44 15.93 4.89
N MET A 141 -7.58 16.48 4.03
CA MET A 141 -6.48 15.72 3.42
C MET A 141 -5.50 15.16 4.45
N ARG A 142 -5.18 15.96 5.48
CA ARG A 142 -4.30 15.48 6.57
C ARG A 142 -4.96 14.37 7.39
N GLN A 143 -6.27 14.46 7.63
CA GLN A 143 -7.03 13.42 8.32
C GLN A 143 -7.13 12.16 7.48
N LEU A 144 -7.38 12.26 6.17
CA LEU A 144 -7.38 11.14 5.24
C LEU A 144 -6.01 10.47 5.20
N LYS A 145 -4.92 11.23 5.02
CA LYS A 145 -3.56 10.70 5.04
C LYS A 145 -3.28 9.90 6.31
N ARG A 146 -3.61 10.46 7.47
CA ARG A 146 -3.43 9.78 8.76
C ARG A 146 -4.26 8.52 8.88
N ALA A 147 -5.54 8.56 8.51
CA ALA A 147 -6.44 7.42 8.59
C ALA A 147 -5.99 6.27 7.66
N LEU A 148 -5.62 6.59 6.42
CA LEU A 148 -5.12 5.63 5.44
C LEU A 148 -3.79 5.02 5.89
N THR A 149 -2.83 5.84 6.32
CA THR A 149 -1.51 5.37 6.79
C THR A 149 -1.66 4.42 7.98
N ASN A 150 -2.47 4.80 8.98
CA ASN A 150 -2.71 3.96 10.15
C ASN A 150 -3.37 2.63 9.76
N ARG A 151 -4.34 2.65 8.85
CA ARG A 151 -5.00 1.42 8.37
C ARG A 151 -4.03 0.51 7.63
N ILE A 152 -3.21 1.06 6.73
CA ILE A 152 -2.20 0.30 6.00
C ILE A 152 -1.18 -0.32 6.95
N THR A 153 -0.64 0.46 7.88
CA THR A 153 0.35 -0.02 8.86
C THR A 153 -0.22 -1.13 9.72
N LYS A 154 -1.49 -1.00 10.17
CA LYS A 154 -2.19 -2.05 10.92
C LYS A 154 -2.34 -3.34 10.11
N GLU A 155 -2.73 -3.25 8.85
CA GLU A 155 -2.85 -4.43 7.97
C GLU A 155 -1.49 -5.09 7.73
N PHE A 156 -0.45 -4.29 7.49
CA PHE A 156 0.91 -4.81 7.35
C PHE A 156 1.39 -5.50 8.63
N LYS A 157 1.06 -4.94 9.80
CA LYS A 157 1.38 -5.58 11.08
C LYS A 157 0.66 -6.92 11.23
N THR A 158 -0.65 -6.97 10.99
CA THR A 158 -1.42 -8.22 11.00
C THR A 158 -0.80 -9.25 10.06
N TRP A 159 -0.47 -8.83 8.84
CA TRP A 159 0.15 -9.69 7.84
C TRP A 159 1.56 -10.15 8.24
N SER A 160 2.36 -9.27 8.86
CA SER A 160 3.72 -9.59 9.33
C SER A 160 3.75 -10.58 10.51
N ASP A 161 2.65 -10.63 11.29
CA ASP A 161 2.49 -11.50 12.45
C ASP A 161 1.81 -12.84 12.11
N GLU A 162 1.44 -13.05 10.84
CA GLU A 162 0.83 -14.30 10.41
C GLU A 162 1.83 -15.45 10.44
N GLU A 163 1.55 -16.46 11.25
CA GLU A 163 2.47 -17.58 11.50
C GLU A 163 2.28 -18.77 10.55
N SER A 164 1.21 -18.80 9.75
CA SER A 164 1.00 -19.84 8.74
C SER A 164 2.13 -19.84 7.70
N GLU A 165 2.44 -21.00 7.14
CA GLU A 165 3.45 -21.10 6.10
C GLU A 165 3.11 -20.22 4.88
N GLU A 166 1.83 -20.20 4.50
CA GLU A 166 1.33 -19.38 3.40
C GLU A 166 1.47 -17.87 3.72
N GLY A 167 1.12 -17.45 4.93
CA GLY A 167 1.23 -16.05 5.37
C GLY A 167 2.68 -15.59 5.39
N ARG A 168 3.59 -16.41 5.95
CA ARG A 168 5.03 -16.12 5.93
C ARG A 168 5.59 -16.02 4.52
N ALA A 169 5.19 -16.91 3.62
CA ALA A 169 5.63 -16.87 2.22
C ALA A 169 5.13 -15.62 1.48
N LYS A 170 3.88 -15.24 1.70
CA LYS A 170 3.30 -14.00 1.15
C LYS A 170 4.02 -12.76 1.69
N TYR A 171 4.27 -12.70 3.00
CA TYR A 171 5.00 -11.58 3.60
C TYR A 171 6.45 -11.51 3.12
N ALA A 172 7.13 -12.66 2.96
CA ALA A 172 8.47 -12.73 2.39
C ALA A 172 8.51 -12.16 0.96
N LYS A 173 7.52 -12.51 0.15
CA LYS A 173 7.37 -11.93 -1.21
C LYS A 173 7.18 -10.42 -1.17
N PHE A 174 6.29 -9.93 -0.32
CA PHE A 174 6.11 -8.50 -0.08
C PHE A 174 7.41 -7.83 0.33
N TRP A 175 8.12 -8.42 1.30
CA TRP A 175 9.36 -7.86 1.82
C TRP A 175 10.47 -7.78 0.76
N THR A 176 10.58 -8.80 -0.07
CA THR A 176 11.54 -8.82 -1.19
C THR A 176 11.29 -7.68 -2.17
N GLU A 177 10.03 -7.40 -2.47
CA GLU A 177 9.67 -6.36 -3.43
C GLU A 177 9.64 -4.95 -2.83
N PHE A 178 9.11 -4.80 -1.61
CA PHE A 178 8.77 -3.49 -1.03
C PHE A 178 9.50 -3.17 0.29
N GLY A 179 10.30 -4.08 0.83
CA GLY A 179 11.02 -3.87 2.09
C GLY A 179 11.93 -2.63 2.10
N GLY A 180 12.49 -2.27 0.94
CA GLY A 180 13.27 -1.04 0.78
C GLY A 180 12.47 0.22 1.07
N PHE A 181 11.20 0.27 0.69
CA PHE A 181 10.30 1.38 0.97
C PHE A 181 9.95 1.48 2.46
N ILE A 182 9.73 0.34 3.12
CA ILE A 182 9.46 0.32 4.56
C ILE A 182 10.69 0.81 5.35
N LYS A 183 11.92 0.40 4.94
CA LYS A 183 13.17 0.90 5.50
C LYS A 183 13.34 2.41 5.31
N GLU A 184 12.96 2.93 4.14
CA GLU A 184 12.91 4.38 3.88
C GLU A 184 11.96 5.07 4.87
N GLY A 185 10.76 4.50 5.10
CA GLY A 185 9.80 5.01 6.08
C GLY A 185 10.36 5.07 7.49
N VAL A 186 11.09 4.03 7.94
CA VAL A 186 11.76 4.04 9.26
C VAL A 186 12.79 5.18 9.36
N ALA A 187 13.47 5.51 8.26
CA ALA A 187 14.48 6.55 8.23
C ALA A 187 13.91 7.98 8.15
N THR A 188 12.71 8.14 7.59
CA THR A 188 12.14 9.47 7.27
C THR A 188 10.94 9.87 8.13
N GLU A 189 10.19 8.91 8.69
CA GLU A 189 8.94 9.15 9.43
C GLU A 189 9.15 9.04 10.95
N PHE A 190 9.75 10.05 11.56
CA PHE A 190 10.12 10.04 12.99
C PHE A 190 8.97 9.74 13.98
N GLY A 191 7.72 10.03 13.62
CA GLY A 191 6.55 9.76 14.45
C GLY A 191 5.99 8.33 14.35
N SER A 192 6.46 7.53 13.40
CA SER A 192 5.94 6.18 13.12
C SER A 192 7.02 5.10 13.14
N GLN A 193 8.23 5.43 13.57
CA GLN A 193 9.40 4.54 13.53
C GLN A 193 9.16 3.22 14.25
N GLU A 194 8.58 3.25 15.45
CA GLU A 194 8.34 2.04 16.25
C GLU A 194 7.43 1.06 15.51
N ALA A 195 6.29 1.55 15.00
CA ALA A 195 5.34 0.72 14.27
C ALA A 195 5.92 0.16 12.96
N LEU A 196 6.79 0.92 12.28
CA LEU A 196 7.46 0.48 11.06
C LEU A 196 8.63 -0.48 11.35
N THR A 197 9.30 -0.33 12.49
CA THR A 197 10.41 -1.21 12.90
C THR A 197 9.92 -2.65 13.08
N ASP A 198 8.73 -2.85 13.60
CA ASP A 198 8.11 -4.17 13.74
C ASP A 198 7.90 -4.89 12.41
N LEU A 199 7.76 -4.14 11.33
CA LEU A 199 7.58 -4.68 9.98
C LEU A 199 8.89 -5.15 9.34
N LEU A 200 10.05 -4.74 9.87
CA LEU A 200 11.34 -5.03 9.26
C LEU A 200 11.68 -6.52 9.28
N ARG A 201 12.33 -6.97 8.21
CA ARG A 201 12.87 -8.32 8.10
C ARG A 201 14.33 -8.25 7.67
N PHE A 202 15.09 -9.22 8.13
CA PHE A 202 16.54 -9.33 7.91
C PHE A 202 16.92 -10.77 7.59
N HIS A 203 18.01 -10.96 6.91
CA HIS A 203 18.67 -12.26 6.85
C HIS A 203 19.45 -12.49 8.15
N SER A 204 19.67 -13.72 8.51
CA SER A 204 20.41 -14.08 9.72
C SER A 204 21.23 -15.36 9.47
N SER A 205 22.41 -15.46 10.07
CA SER A 205 23.24 -16.66 10.05
C SER A 205 22.56 -17.87 10.68
N GLN A 206 21.52 -17.67 11.48
CA GLN A 206 20.79 -18.71 12.21
C GLN A 206 19.54 -19.21 11.46
N VAL A 207 19.27 -18.68 10.28
CA VAL A 207 18.14 -19.12 9.41
C VAL A 207 18.65 -19.35 8.00
N GLY A 208 17.92 -20.13 7.20
CA GLY A 208 18.32 -20.42 5.82
C GLY A 208 18.51 -19.14 4.98
N GLU A 209 19.31 -19.21 3.92
CA GLU A 209 19.66 -18.07 3.06
C GLU A 209 18.43 -17.34 2.48
N ASP A 210 17.35 -18.09 2.19
CA ASP A 210 16.10 -17.55 1.65
C ASP A 210 15.09 -17.16 2.73
N ALA A 211 15.43 -17.33 4.02
CA ALA A 211 14.53 -17.06 5.12
C ALA A 211 14.72 -15.64 5.67
N TRP A 212 13.61 -15.07 6.11
CA TRP A 212 13.56 -13.77 6.75
C TRP A 212 13.30 -13.89 8.24
N THR A 213 13.91 -13.04 9.05
CA THR A 213 13.69 -12.95 10.49
C THR A 213 13.36 -11.51 10.89
N SER A 214 12.51 -11.35 11.92
CA SER A 214 12.27 -10.05 12.56
C SER A 214 13.30 -9.78 13.65
N LEU A 215 13.37 -8.54 14.11
CA LEU A 215 14.19 -8.20 15.29
C LEU A 215 13.70 -8.91 16.54
N LYS A 216 12.39 -9.05 16.71
CA LYS A 216 11.78 -9.81 17.80
C LYS A 216 12.27 -11.26 17.82
N GLN A 217 12.17 -11.97 16.68
CA GLN A 217 12.64 -13.35 16.55
C GLN A 217 14.17 -13.47 16.78
N TYR A 218 14.94 -12.45 16.40
CA TYR A 218 16.36 -12.41 16.70
C TYR A 218 16.59 -12.35 18.21
N VAL A 219 15.92 -11.43 18.91
CA VAL A 219 16.06 -11.25 20.37
C VAL A 219 15.61 -12.52 21.12
N GLU A 220 14.56 -13.19 20.69
CA GLU A 220 14.09 -14.45 21.27
C GLU A 220 15.12 -15.60 21.17
N ARG A 221 16.03 -15.54 20.19
CA ARG A 221 17.10 -16.52 20.00
C ARG A 221 18.44 -16.12 20.60
N MET A 222 18.55 -14.89 21.16
CA MET A 222 19.79 -14.42 21.76
C MET A 222 20.21 -15.32 22.94
N GLY A 223 21.50 -15.61 23.05
CA GLY A 223 22.06 -16.27 24.23
C GLY A 223 21.91 -15.39 25.49
N ALA A 224 21.86 -16.01 26.66
CA ALA A 224 21.64 -15.30 27.94
C ALA A 224 22.69 -14.20 28.23
N GLU A 225 23.90 -14.36 27.73
CA GLU A 225 25.00 -13.39 27.89
C GLU A 225 25.04 -12.33 26.79
N GLN A 226 24.27 -12.50 25.71
CA GLN A 226 24.24 -11.56 24.59
C GLN A 226 23.37 -10.34 24.94
N LYS A 227 23.96 -9.15 24.91
CA LYS A 227 23.31 -7.88 25.30
C LYS A 227 22.94 -6.98 24.13
N ALA A 228 23.34 -7.33 22.92
CA ALA A 228 23.16 -6.49 21.73
C ALA A 228 22.83 -7.35 20.49
N ILE A 229 22.14 -6.72 19.54
CA ILE A 229 21.95 -7.27 18.20
C ILE A 229 23.20 -6.96 17.38
N TYR A 230 23.85 -7.99 16.86
CA TYR A 230 24.98 -7.84 15.96
C TYR A 230 24.51 -7.86 14.52
N TYR A 231 25.04 -6.96 13.69
CA TYR A 231 24.71 -6.90 12.29
C TYR A 231 25.89 -6.53 11.41
N VAL A 232 25.88 -6.98 10.18
CA VAL A 232 26.87 -6.66 9.15
C VAL A 232 26.14 -6.03 7.96
N LEU A 233 26.67 -4.92 7.48
CA LEU A 233 26.18 -4.25 6.27
C LEU A 233 26.89 -4.81 5.03
N GLY A 234 26.15 -5.04 3.97
CA GLY A 234 26.71 -5.44 2.68
C GLY A 234 25.70 -5.35 1.54
N GLU A 235 26.20 -5.32 0.32
CA GLU A 235 25.39 -5.20 -0.89
C GLU A 235 24.62 -6.48 -1.22
N SER A 236 25.13 -7.64 -0.80
CA SER A 236 24.52 -8.94 -1.03
C SER A 236 24.86 -9.93 0.09
N LEU A 237 24.04 -10.95 0.29
CA LEU A 237 24.32 -12.05 1.22
C LEU A 237 25.68 -12.72 0.94
N ARG A 238 26.04 -12.89 -0.34
CA ARG A 238 27.33 -13.48 -0.73
C ARG A 238 28.52 -12.64 -0.27
N SER A 239 28.41 -11.32 -0.39
CA SER A 239 29.48 -10.42 0.06
C SER A 239 29.60 -10.43 1.58
N VAL A 240 28.46 -10.43 2.28
CA VAL A 240 28.40 -10.48 3.74
C VAL A 240 28.93 -11.83 4.26
N ALA A 241 28.51 -12.95 3.68
CA ALA A 241 28.94 -14.30 4.10
C ALA A 241 30.46 -14.55 3.98
N ARG A 242 31.17 -13.75 3.19
CA ARG A 242 32.63 -13.80 3.05
C ARG A 242 33.35 -12.74 3.87
N SER A 243 32.63 -12.02 4.71
CA SER A 243 33.23 -10.96 5.55
C SER A 243 34.09 -11.60 6.65
N PRO A 244 35.37 -11.20 6.80
CA PRO A 244 36.19 -11.70 7.90
C PRO A 244 35.67 -11.30 9.28
N HIS A 245 34.78 -10.35 9.36
CA HIS A 245 34.11 -9.96 10.62
C HIS A 245 33.17 -11.07 11.15
N LEU A 246 32.71 -12.00 10.30
CA LEU A 246 31.86 -13.12 10.72
C LEU A 246 32.66 -14.26 11.38
N ASP A 247 33.96 -14.34 11.18
CA ASP A 247 34.80 -15.38 11.78
C ASP A 247 34.91 -15.25 13.31
N TYR A 248 34.48 -14.09 13.85
CA TYR A 248 34.48 -13.81 15.29
C TYR A 248 33.20 -14.26 15.99
N PHE A 249 32.11 -14.46 15.29
CA PHE A 249 30.77 -14.81 15.80
C PHE A 249 30.35 -16.21 15.37
#